data_21174338858a32445a18c3b788ad9701
#
_entry.id   21174338858a32445a18c3b788ad9701
#
_cell.length_a   1.000
_cell.length_b   1.000
_cell.length_c   1.000
_cell.angle_alpha   90.00
_cell.angle_beta   90.00
_cell.angle_gamma   90.00
#
_symmetry.space_group_name_H-M   'P 1'
#
loop_
_entity.id
_entity.type
_entity.pdbx_description
1 polymer ?
#
loop_
_entity_poly.entity_id
_entity_poly.type
_entity_poly.pdbx_seq_one_letter_code
_entity_poly.pdbx_strand_id
1 'polypeptide(L)'
;MPKDQNKLITKTREQLYEMYMQSLKDNEMPWEKPWKSSNVFNPVNPISTVHYHGINRMLLGIIATNRNIEDGRWATFNQIADKGGKYHPGKKWTLKKGSKGVPIELWKVRKIGTKELINFNEYRKILDKDPDQAQNYTLYSQTFYVYNFADIDGVPAMKKEKTNTVSIPELESFCNEVLKNIGVGLEHKGDQAYYIPSEDRIVLPEICKFKTAEDYYATRLHETAHSTGAASRLKRDLSGSFGSESYAKEELRAEIASSLIFADLKMPTDASTLDNHKAYIQNWISVLEKDPNVLFAAIKDAEAISDYVLSNAPMALKEIKENQKTDCTEYVKKSVKDDFEHERISEKEYRYLTRHIDQIGDTMQNKIKGNTTEEKHDAYEELKKMMLAEAGFFVADSIAHSDDFQINPLNNAQTMVL
;
A
#
# COMPACT_ATOMS: atom_id res chain seq x y z
N MET A 1 -12.97 -0.72 -44.39
CA MET A 1 -13.88 -0.61 -43.24
C MET A 1 -13.07 -0.73 -41.98
N PRO A 2 -13.09 0.25 -41.07
CA PRO A 2 -12.36 0.14 -39.83
C PRO A 2 -13.03 -0.98 -39.01
N LYS A 3 -12.26 -1.99 -38.62
CA LYS A 3 -12.67 -3.02 -37.67
C LYS A 3 -12.97 -2.32 -36.33
N ASP A 4 -14.21 -2.57 -35.85
CA ASP A 4 -14.70 -2.15 -34.55
C ASP A 4 -13.61 -2.09 -33.46
N GLN A 5 -13.17 -0.88 -33.12
CA GLN A 5 -12.29 -0.63 -31.95
C GLN A 5 -13.02 -0.91 -30.62
N ASN A 6 -14.34 -1.09 -30.67
CA ASN A 6 -15.19 -1.38 -29.49
C ASN A 6 -15.15 -2.83 -28.98
N LYS A 7 -14.37 -3.72 -29.58
CA LYS A 7 -14.41 -5.17 -29.30
C LYS A 7 -13.49 -5.63 -28.15
N LEU A 8 -12.88 -4.73 -27.41
CA LEU A 8 -11.94 -5.05 -26.31
C LEU A 8 -12.43 -4.67 -24.91
N ILE A 9 -13.69 -4.26 -24.76
CA ILE A 9 -14.24 -3.98 -23.42
C ILE A 9 -14.69 -5.30 -22.82
N THR A 10 -13.92 -5.79 -21.86
CA THR A 10 -14.28 -6.94 -21.02
C THR A 10 -15.29 -6.50 -19.96
N LYS A 11 -16.04 -7.44 -19.36
CA LYS A 11 -16.93 -7.13 -18.24
C LYS A 11 -16.19 -6.45 -17.08
N THR A 12 -14.92 -6.78 -16.86
CA THR A 12 -14.06 -6.14 -15.87
C THR A 12 -13.88 -4.67 -16.18
N ARG A 13 -13.60 -4.33 -17.45
CA ARG A 13 -13.38 -2.95 -17.89
C ARG A 13 -14.67 -2.15 -17.88
N GLU A 14 -15.77 -2.72 -18.34
CA GLU A 14 -17.10 -2.09 -18.28
C GLU A 14 -17.44 -1.70 -16.85
N GLN A 15 -17.36 -2.64 -15.92
CA GLN A 15 -17.68 -2.38 -14.52
C GLN A 15 -16.74 -1.34 -13.89
N LEU A 16 -15.43 -1.41 -14.17
CA LEU A 16 -14.48 -0.42 -13.67
C LEU A 16 -14.78 0.96 -14.22
N TYR A 17 -15.01 1.08 -15.53
CA TYR A 17 -15.31 2.34 -16.16
C TYR A 17 -16.60 2.98 -15.61
N GLU A 18 -17.68 2.21 -15.47
CA GLU A 18 -18.94 2.71 -14.92
C GLU A 18 -18.75 3.22 -13.47
N MET A 19 -18.07 2.46 -12.64
CA MET A 19 -17.82 2.86 -11.25
C MET A 19 -16.92 4.09 -11.16
N TYR A 20 -15.88 4.15 -11.98
CA TYR A 20 -14.94 5.26 -12.03
C TYR A 20 -15.63 6.55 -12.47
N MET A 21 -16.40 6.48 -13.58
CA MET A 21 -17.16 7.62 -14.10
C MET A 21 -18.24 8.10 -13.13
N GLN A 22 -18.90 7.19 -12.41
CA GLN A 22 -19.87 7.56 -11.39
C GLN A 22 -19.19 8.34 -10.25
N SER A 23 -18.06 7.86 -9.74
CA SER A 23 -17.29 8.57 -8.71
C SER A 23 -16.91 9.99 -9.17
N LEU A 24 -16.38 10.14 -10.39
CA LEU A 24 -16.02 11.46 -10.92
C LEU A 24 -17.25 12.39 -11.03
N LYS A 25 -18.41 11.87 -11.46
CA LYS A 25 -19.67 12.65 -11.56
C LYS A 25 -20.19 13.06 -10.17
N ASP A 26 -19.92 12.26 -9.16
CA ASP A 26 -20.27 12.57 -7.77
C ASP A 26 -19.23 13.51 -7.10
N ASN A 27 -18.24 14.00 -7.86
CA ASN A 27 -17.07 14.74 -7.37
C ASN A 27 -16.29 14.00 -6.29
N GLU A 28 -16.32 12.68 -6.32
CA GLU A 28 -15.54 11.80 -5.47
C GLU A 28 -14.45 11.12 -6.31
N MET A 29 -13.21 11.18 -5.82
CA MET A 29 -12.17 10.36 -6.45
C MET A 29 -12.31 8.91 -5.99
N PRO A 30 -12.22 7.92 -6.88
CA PRO A 30 -12.39 6.52 -6.51
C PRO A 30 -11.42 6.04 -5.42
N TRP A 31 -10.30 6.74 -5.23
CA TRP A 31 -9.25 6.47 -4.26
C TRP A 31 -9.24 7.39 -3.04
N GLU A 32 -10.11 8.42 -2.96
CA GLU A 32 -10.14 9.41 -1.88
C GLU A 32 -10.96 9.01 -0.65
N LYS A 33 -11.80 7.99 -0.76
CA LYS A 33 -12.51 7.53 0.45
C LYS A 33 -11.47 7.03 1.43
N PRO A 34 -11.45 7.56 2.68
CA PRO A 34 -10.39 7.26 3.63
C PRO A 34 -10.23 5.75 3.75
N TRP A 35 -9.08 5.29 3.33
CA TRP A 35 -8.69 3.89 3.34
C TRP A 35 -8.57 3.45 4.79
N LYS A 36 -9.63 2.94 5.35
CA LYS A 36 -9.60 2.36 6.70
C LYS A 36 -8.60 1.21 6.82
N SER A 37 -8.07 0.74 5.66
CA SER A 37 -7.04 -0.29 5.61
C SER A 37 -6.28 -0.22 4.29
N SER A 38 -4.97 -0.06 4.33
CA SER A 38 -4.06 -0.13 3.17
C SER A 38 -4.15 -1.46 2.42
N ASN A 39 -4.64 -2.53 3.08
CA ASN A 39 -4.79 -3.86 2.51
C ASN A 39 -5.84 -3.92 1.39
N VAL A 40 -6.79 -3.00 1.37
CA VAL A 40 -7.88 -2.97 0.38
C VAL A 40 -7.36 -2.70 -1.03
N PHE A 41 -6.37 -1.83 -1.17
CA PHE A 41 -5.75 -1.49 -2.46
C PHE A 41 -4.45 -2.26 -2.76
N ASN A 42 -4.15 -3.24 -1.92
CA ASN A 42 -3.18 -4.27 -2.23
C ASN A 42 -3.86 -5.66 -2.23
N PRO A 43 -4.90 -5.85 -3.07
CA PRO A 43 -5.71 -7.05 -3.04
C PRO A 43 -4.87 -8.27 -3.38
N VAL A 44 -5.10 -9.35 -2.62
CA VAL A 44 -4.31 -10.58 -2.73
C VAL A 44 -5.22 -11.81 -2.80
N ASN A 45 -4.79 -12.81 -3.54
CA ASN A 45 -5.34 -14.14 -3.44
C ASN A 45 -4.51 -14.95 -2.42
N PRO A 46 -5.01 -15.17 -1.20
CA PRO A 46 -4.22 -15.78 -0.12
C PRO A 46 -3.92 -17.27 -0.34
N ILE A 47 -4.59 -17.91 -1.30
CA ILE A 47 -4.39 -19.32 -1.64
C ILE A 47 -3.21 -19.49 -2.61
N SER A 48 -3.12 -18.61 -3.62
CA SER A 48 -2.01 -18.59 -4.57
C SER A 48 -0.89 -17.63 -4.19
N THR A 49 -1.08 -16.82 -3.15
CA THR A 49 -0.18 -15.74 -2.69
C THR A 49 0.12 -14.69 -3.76
N VAL A 50 -0.72 -14.58 -4.77
CA VAL A 50 -0.56 -13.65 -5.89
C VAL A 50 -1.35 -12.37 -5.59
N HIS A 51 -0.69 -11.23 -5.69
CA HIS A 51 -1.33 -9.91 -5.66
C HIS A 51 -2.00 -9.62 -7.00
N TYR A 52 -3.12 -8.92 -6.95
CA TYR A 52 -3.78 -8.42 -8.15
C TYR A 52 -3.16 -7.08 -8.57
N HIS A 53 -2.96 -6.89 -9.87
CA HIS A 53 -2.31 -5.73 -10.46
C HIS A 53 -3.21 -5.04 -11.49
N GLY A 54 -2.88 -3.79 -11.85
CA GLY A 54 -3.52 -3.02 -12.90
C GLY A 54 -5.03 -2.86 -12.69
N ILE A 55 -5.78 -3.13 -13.74
CA ILE A 55 -7.24 -3.02 -13.77
C ILE A 55 -7.91 -3.88 -12.68
N ASN A 56 -7.39 -5.08 -12.40
CA ASN A 56 -7.92 -5.94 -11.36
C ASN A 56 -7.69 -5.33 -9.96
N ARG A 57 -6.50 -4.81 -9.69
CA ARG A 57 -6.18 -4.11 -8.43
C ARG A 57 -7.13 -2.95 -8.19
N MET A 58 -7.28 -2.10 -9.21
CA MET A 58 -8.14 -0.92 -9.13
C MET A 58 -9.60 -1.30 -8.89
N LEU A 59 -10.16 -2.22 -9.68
CA LEU A 59 -11.56 -2.64 -9.54
C LEU A 59 -11.84 -3.26 -8.17
N LEU A 60 -10.99 -4.18 -7.71
CA LEU A 60 -11.17 -4.84 -6.42
C LEU A 60 -11.06 -3.86 -5.25
N GLY A 61 -10.14 -2.89 -5.33
CA GLY A 61 -9.99 -1.83 -4.35
C GLY A 61 -11.22 -0.92 -4.28
N ILE A 62 -11.72 -0.42 -5.41
CA ILE A 62 -12.92 0.43 -5.48
C ILE A 62 -14.14 -0.32 -4.94
N ILE A 63 -14.34 -1.58 -5.31
CA ILE A 63 -15.48 -2.38 -4.83
C ILE A 63 -15.41 -2.60 -3.31
N ALA A 64 -14.23 -2.94 -2.79
CA ALA A 64 -14.07 -3.13 -1.36
C ALA A 64 -14.34 -1.83 -0.58
N THR A 65 -13.84 -0.70 -1.08
CA THR A 65 -14.10 0.63 -0.51
C THR A 65 -15.59 0.98 -0.51
N ASN A 66 -16.27 0.83 -1.66
CA ASN A 66 -17.71 1.14 -1.78
C ASN A 66 -18.58 0.23 -0.91
N ARG A 67 -18.13 -0.99 -0.65
CA ARG A 67 -18.80 -1.94 0.25
C ARG A 67 -18.37 -1.79 1.72
N ASN A 68 -17.49 -0.85 2.03
CA ASN A 68 -16.91 -0.65 3.36
C ASN A 68 -16.26 -1.93 3.94
N ILE A 69 -15.55 -2.68 3.09
CA ILE A 69 -14.85 -3.91 3.44
C ILE A 69 -13.38 -3.57 3.71
N GLU A 70 -12.84 -4.06 4.84
CA GLU A 70 -11.42 -3.90 5.21
C GLU A 70 -10.55 -5.08 4.74
N ASP A 71 -11.15 -6.18 4.30
CA ASP A 71 -10.45 -7.40 3.90
C ASP A 71 -10.01 -7.33 2.44
N GLY A 72 -8.70 -7.28 2.19
CA GLY A 72 -8.10 -7.27 0.84
C GLY A 72 -7.96 -8.66 0.21
N ARG A 73 -8.46 -9.73 0.83
CA ARG A 73 -8.33 -11.10 0.33
C ARG A 73 -9.47 -11.49 -0.61
N TRP A 74 -9.12 -12.07 -1.75
CA TRP A 74 -10.07 -12.49 -2.79
C TRP A 74 -9.73 -13.88 -3.32
N ALA A 75 -10.74 -14.71 -3.58
CA ALA A 75 -10.56 -16.05 -4.15
C ALA A 75 -11.63 -16.38 -5.19
N THR A 76 -11.31 -17.30 -6.10
CA THR A 76 -12.28 -17.84 -7.06
C THR A 76 -13.23 -18.82 -6.38
N PHE A 77 -14.43 -19.03 -6.98
CA PHE A 77 -15.39 -19.99 -6.46
C PHE A 77 -14.80 -21.42 -6.33
N ASN A 78 -14.00 -21.85 -7.29
CA ASN A 78 -13.39 -23.18 -7.25
C ASN A 78 -12.40 -23.32 -6.09
N GLN A 79 -11.66 -22.25 -5.75
CA GLN A 79 -10.78 -22.23 -4.60
C GLN A 79 -11.57 -22.26 -3.28
N ILE A 80 -12.70 -21.56 -3.21
CA ILE A 80 -13.59 -21.52 -2.04
C ILE A 80 -14.24 -22.89 -1.85
N ALA A 81 -14.80 -23.47 -2.91
CA ALA A 81 -15.49 -24.75 -2.83
C ALA A 81 -14.55 -25.93 -2.50
N ASP A 82 -13.30 -25.86 -2.95
CA ASP A 82 -12.21 -26.85 -2.74
C ASP A 82 -12.66 -28.32 -2.70
N LYS A 83 -13.48 -28.74 -3.68
CA LYS A 83 -14.09 -30.06 -3.72
C LYS A 83 -13.09 -31.22 -3.61
N GLY A 84 -11.83 -30.98 -3.98
CA GLY A 84 -10.74 -31.96 -3.92
C GLY A 84 -9.84 -31.84 -2.70
N GLY A 85 -10.12 -30.93 -1.76
CA GLY A 85 -9.28 -30.68 -0.58
C GLY A 85 -7.87 -30.18 -0.91
N LYS A 86 -7.69 -29.56 -2.09
CA LYS A 86 -6.39 -29.11 -2.60
C LYS A 86 -5.92 -27.81 -1.94
N TYR A 87 -6.85 -26.89 -1.65
CA TYR A 87 -6.52 -25.52 -1.24
C TYR A 87 -6.62 -25.30 0.27
N HIS A 88 -7.59 -25.94 0.94
CA HIS A 88 -7.77 -25.84 2.39
C HIS A 88 -8.24 -27.19 2.99
N PRO A 89 -7.38 -28.22 2.97
CA PRO A 89 -7.74 -29.58 3.41
C PRO A 89 -8.34 -29.59 4.81
N GLY A 90 -9.43 -30.32 5.01
CA GLY A 90 -10.09 -30.48 6.31
C GLY A 90 -10.88 -29.25 6.80
N LYS A 91 -10.92 -28.16 6.04
CA LYS A 91 -11.68 -26.95 6.35
C LYS A 91 -12.86 -26.80 5.39
N LYS A 92 -14.00 -26.40 5.90
CA LYS A 92 -15.17 -26.10 5.08
C LYS A 92 -15.37 -24.60 4.98
N TRP A 93 -15.13 -24.04 3.79
CA TRP A 93 -15.49 -22.67 3.47
C TRP A 93 -16.80 -22.65 2.70
N THR A 94 -17.63 -21.66 2.98
CA THR A 94 -18.95 -21.54 2.35
C THR A 94 -19.21 -20.11 1.96
N LEU A 95 -19.52 -19.89 0.67
CA LEU A 95 -19.90 -18.57 0.18
C LEU A 95 -21.26 -18.18 0.75
N LYS A 96 -21.37 -17.01 1.36
CA LYS A 96 -22.62 -16.49 1.91
C LYS A 96 -23.67 -16.32 0.82
N LYS A 97 -24.93 -16.57 1.16
CA LYS A 97 -26.05 -16.40 0.21
C LYS A 97 -26.16 -14.95 -0.23
N GLY A 98 -26.27 -14.72 -1.53
CA GLY A 98 -26.36 -13.38 -2.12
C GLY A 98 -25.03 -12.70 -2.42
N SER A 99 -23.89 -13.33 -2.13
CA SER A 99 -22.58 -12.80 -2.49
C SER A 99 -22.44 -12.63 -4.00
N LYS A 100 -21.90 -11.50 -4.41
CA LYS A 100 -21.69 -11.17 -5.84
C LYS A 100 -20.21 -11.34 -6.18
N GLY A 101 -19.94 -12.16 -7.20
CA GLY A 101 -18.59 -12.28 -7.74
C GLY A 101 -18.18 -11.06 -8.54
N VAL A 102 -16.94 -10.65 -8.39
CA VAL A 102 -16.34 -9.54 -9.14
C VAL A 102 -15.56 -10.10 -10.32
N PRO A 103 -15.81 -9.65 -11.56
CA PRO A 103 -15.05 -10.11 -12.71
C PRO A 103 -13.64 -9.54 -12.68
N ILE A 104 -12.66 -10.41 -12.92
CA ILE A 104 -11.25 -10.04 -13.12
C ILE A 104 -10.80 -10.55 -14.48
N GLU A 105 -9.84 -9.88 -15.11
CA GLU A 105 -9.24 -10.33 -16.36
C GLU A 105 -7.89 -11.02 -16.07
N LEU A 106 -7.71 -12.17 -16.73
CA LEU A 106 -6.42 -12.83 -16.83
C LEU A 106 -5.99 -12.88 -18.28
N TRP A 107 -4.91 -12.22 -18.60
CA TRP A 107 -4.33 -12.23 -19.92
C TRP A 107 -3.34 -13.36 -20.09
N LYS A 108 -3.44 -14.06 -21.21
CA LYS A 108 -2.53 -15.11 -21.62
C LYS A 108 -2.06 -14.84 -23.05
N VAL A 109 -0.97 -15.43 -23.42
CA VAL A 109 -0.48 -15.39 -24.80
C VAL A 109 -0.83 -16.70 -25.46
N ARG A 110 -1.52 -16.63 -26.58
CA ARG A 110 -1.95 -17.81 -27.36
C ARG A 110 -1.28 -17.80 -28.73
N LYS A 111 -0.78 -18.95 -29.15
CA LYS A 111 -0.27 -19.13 -30.51
C LYS A 111 -1.44 -19.12 -31.50
N ILE A 112 -1.33 -18.30 -32.55
CA ILE A 112 -2.39 -18.12 -33.57
C ILE A 112 -2.63 -19.43 -34.26
N GLY A 113 -3.92 -19.78 -34.48
CA GLY A 113 -4.32 -21.01 -35.12
C GLY A 113 -4.25 -22.28 -34.26
N THR A 114 -3.84 -22.14 -33.00
CA THR A 114 -3.77 -23.27 -32.05
C THR A 114 -4.48 -22.98 -30.73
N LYS A 115 -4.58 -23.96 -29.84
CA LYS A 115 -5.02 -23.79 -28.43
C LYS A 115 -3.85 -23.63 -27.48
N GLU A 116 -2.63 -23.59 -27.98
CA GLU A 116 -1.42 -23.48 -27.17
C GLU A 116 -1.34 -22.12 -26.46
N LEU A 117 -1.15 -22.14 -25.15
CA LEU A 117 -0.99 -20.97 -24.32
C LEU A 117 0.42 -20.98 -23.74
N ILE A 118 1.08 -19.84 -23.82
CA ILE A 118 2.35 -19.58 -23.16
C ILE A 118 2.21 -18.49 -22.11
N ASN A 119 3.13 -18.43 -21.16
CA ASN A 119 3.16 -17.34 -20.17
C ASN A 119 3.83 -16.09 -20.77
N PHE A 120 3.61 -14.93 -20.12
CA PHE A 120 4.16 -13.66 -20.59
C PHE A 120 5.69 -13.61 -20.59
N ASN A 121 6.35 -14.28 -19.64
CA ASN A 121 7.81 -14.29 -19.59
C ASN A 121 8.41 -15.09 -20.74
N GLU A 122 7.75 -16.17 -21.13
CA GLU A 122 8.12 -16.94 -22.30
C GLU A 122 7.90 -16.14 -23.59
N TYR A 123 6.76 -15.48 -23.70
CA TYR A 123 6.48 -14.58 -24.83
C TYR A 123 7.50 -13.42 -24.94
N ARG A 124 7.87 -12.80 -23.82
CA ARG A 124 8.91 -11.75 -23.81
C ARG A 124 10.24 -12.27 -24.32
N LYS A 125 10.65 -13.46 -23.89
CA LYS A 125 11.87 -14.08 -24.42
C LYS A 125 11.83 -14.33 -25.93
N ILE A 126 10.65 -14.69 -26.46
CA ILE A 126 10.44 -14.83 -27.90
C ILE A 126 10.54 -13.47 -28.58
N LEU A 127 9.85 -12.46 -28.04
CA LEU A 127 9.84 -11.10 -28.59
C LEU A 127 11.24 -10.49 -28.62
N ASP A 128 12.03 -10.69 -27.57
CA ASP A 128 13.40 -10.16 -27.45
C ASP A 128 14.37 -10.86 -28.40
N LYS A 129 14.15 -12.16 -28.68
CA LYS A 129 15.05 -13.01 -29.45
C LYS A 129 14.69 -13.05 -30.93
N ASP A 130 13.41 -13.05 -31.24
CA ASP A 130 12.86 -13.16 -32.61
C ASP A 130 11.50 -12.44 -32.67
N PRO A 131 11.49 -11.12 -32.97
CA PRO A 131 10.25 -10.33 -33.09
C PRO A 131 9.30 -10.86 -34.16
N ASP A 132 9.83 -11.48 -35.22
CA ASP A 132 8.99 -12.04 -36.30
C ASP A 132 8.26 -13.30 -35.84
N GLN A 133 8.91 -14.14 -35.04
CA GLN A 133 8.26 -15.27 -34.39
C GLN A 133 7.15 -14.80 -33.41
N ALA A 134 7.36 -13.68 -32.73
CA ALA A 134 6.37 -13.14 -31.81
C ALA A 134 5.03 -12.78 -32.49
N GLN A 135 5.03 -12.48 -33.80
CA GLN A 135 3.81 -12.22 -34.58
C GLN A 135 2.89 -13.44 -34.69
N ASN A 136 3.40 -14.64 -34.42
CA ASN A 136 2.60 -15.87 -34.38
C ASN A 136 1.77 -16.02 -33.10
N TYR A 137 1.82 -15.04 -32.19
CA TYR A 137 1.12 -15.08 -30.94
C TYR A 137 0.15 -13.89 -30.81
N THR A 138 -0.93 -14.09 -30.07
CA THR A 138 -1.92 -13.05 -29.78
C THR A 138 -2.27 -13.05 -28.32
N LEU A 139 -2.64 -11.88 -27.79
CA LEU A 139 -3.15 -11.75 -26.44
C LEU A 139 -4.56 -12.36 -26.37
N TYR A 140 -4.79 -13.16 -25.34
CA TYR A 140 -6.06 -13.78 -25.06
C TYR A 140 -6.48 -13.46 -23.63
N SER A 141 -7.61 -12.76 -23.48
CA SER A 141 -8.15 -12.44 -22.16
C SER A 141 -9.21 -13.46 -21.76
N GLN A 142 -9.20 -13.83 -20.51
CA GLN A 142 -10.18 -14.70 -19.88
C GLN A 142 -10.73 -14.02 -18.64
N THR A 143 -12.06 -13.93 -18.52
CA THR A 143 -12.72 -13.41 -17.34
C THR A 143 -12.92 -14.50 -16.31
N PHE A 144 -12.50 -14.23 -15.05
CA PHE A 144 -12.78 -15.03 -13.88
C PHE A 144 -13.60 -14.21 -12.89
N TYR A 145 -14.30 -14.88 -12.00
CA TYR A 145 -15.01 -14.23 -10.91
C TYR A 145 -14.35 -14.58 -9.59
N VAL A 146 -14.08 -13.53 -8.79
CA VAL A 146 -13.53 -13.66 -7.45
C VAL A 146 -14.49 -13.10 -6.42
N TYR A 147 -14.41 -13.61 -5.22
CA TYR A 147 -15.24 -13.25 -4.08
C TYR A 147 -14.37 -12.78 -2.93
N ASN A 148 -14.78 -11.73 -2.25
CA ASN A 148 -14.06 -11.23 -1.09
C ASN A 148 -14.19 -12.19 0.09
N PHE A 149 -13.16 -12.30 0.92
CA PHE A 149 -13.16 -13.17 2.11
C PHE A 149 -14.20 -12.76 3.15
N ALA A 150 -14.61 -11.48 3.21
CA ALA A 150 -15.72 -11.02 4.01
C ALA A 150 -17.07 -11.68 3.65
N ASP A 151 -17.17 -12.21 2.42
CA ASP A 151 -18.36 -12.92 1.91
C ASP A 151 -18.29 -14.45 2.12
N ILE A 152 -17.29 -14.96 2.85
CA ILE A 152 -17.04 -16.41 3.00
C ILE A 152 -17.05 -16.78 4.48
N ASP A 153 -17.86 -17.78 4.83
CA ASP A 153 -17.86 -18.37 6.16
C ASP A 153 -16.78 -19.46 6.29
N GLY A 154 -16.22 -19.61 7.49
CA GLY A 154 -15.21 -20.62 7.81
C GLY A 154 -13.78 -20.25 7.43
N VAL A 155 -13.56 -19.07 6.84
CA VAL A 155 -12.21 -18.56 6.56
C VAL A 155 -11.52 -18.08 7.85
N PRO A 156 -10.17 -18.14 7.91
CA PRO A 156 -9.44 -17.53 9.00
C PRO A 156 -9.78 -16.03 9.09
N ALA A 157 -10.02 -15.53 10.30
CA ALA A 157 -10.18 -14.10 10.51
C ALA A 157 -9.00 -13.35 9.89
N MET A 158 -9.28 -12.20 9.28
CA MET A 158 -8.21 -11.30 8.87
C MET A 158 -7.45 -10.91 10.14
N LYS A 159 -6.16 -11.19 10.17
CA LYS A 159 -5.32 -10.58 11.20
C LYS A 159 -5.45 -9.07 10.96
N LYS A 160 -6.05 -8.36 11.90
CA LYS A 160 -5.94 -6.90 11.93
C LYS A 160 -4.46 -6.63 12.16
N GLU A 161 -3.70 -6.55 11.08
CA GLU A 161 -2.38 -5.93 11.17
C GLU A 161 -2.70 -4.51 11.67
N LYS A 162 -2.26 -4.18 12.88
CA LYS A 162 -2.18 -2.80 13.29
C LYS A 162 -1.31 -2.17 12.21
N THR A 163 -1.91 -1.37 11.34
CA THR A 163 -1.23 -0.76 10.21
C THR A 163 -0.21 0.20 10.76
N ASN A 164 1.04 -0.25 10.80
CA ASN A 164 2.15 0.65 11.01
C ASN A 164 2.23 1.49 9.73
N THR A 165 1.74 2.71 9.80
CA THR A 165 1.89 3.69 8.73
C THR A 165 3.38 4.04 8.61
N VAL A 166 3.82 4.34 7.39
CA VAL A 166 5.16 4.85 7.16
C VAL A 166 5.36 6.18 7.91
N SER A 167 6.50 6.34 8.57
CA SER A 167 6.83 7.56 9.29
C SER A 167 7.36 8.66 8.38
N ILE A 168 7.32 9.91 8.82
CA ILE A 168 7.85 11.05 8.05
C ILE A 168 9.34 10.91 7.72
N PRO A 169 10.25 10.48 8.63
CA PRO A 169 11.65 10.21 8.29
C PRO A 169 11.83 9.12 7.23
N GLU A 170 11.00 8.07 7.26
CA GLU A 170 11.03 7.02 6.25
C GLU A 170 10.58 7.52 4.88
N LEU A 171 9.54 8.37 4.84
CA LEU A 171 9.08 9.04 3.60
C LEU A 171 10.17 9.95 3.02
N GLU A 172 10.84 10.73 3.87
CA GLU A 172 11.96 11.59 3.45
C GLU A 172 13.08 10.75 2.86
N SER A 173 13.50 9.68 3.56
CA SER A 173 14.53 8.74 3.08
C SER A 173 14.15 8.13 1.74
N PHE A 174 12.91 7.65 1.62
CA PHE A 174 12.41 7.06 0.39
C PHE A 174 12.42 8.05 -0.78
N CYS A 175 11.83 9.23 -0.60
CA CYS A 175 11.74 10.24 -1.66
C CYS A 175 13.14 10.74 -2.09
N ASN A 176 14.07 10.88 -1.14
CA ASN A 176 15.45 11.28 -1.43
C ASN A 176 16.20 10.19 -2.22
N GLU A 177 16.04 8.92 -1.83
CA GLU A 177 16.65 7.80 -2.54
C GLU A 177 16.12 7.70 -3.99
N VAL A 178 14.79 7.83 -4.19
CA VAL A 178 14.19 7.84 -5.52
C VAL A 178 14.81 8.93 -6.38
N LEU A 179 14.74 10.20 -5.95
CA LEU A 179 15.23 11.33 -6.77
C LEU A 179 16.71 11.23 -7.06
N LYS A 180 17.53 10.81 -6.10
CA LYS A 180 18.96 10.55 -6.28
C LYS A 180 19.21 9.50 -7.36
N ASN A 181 18.51 8.37 -7.31
CA ASN A 181 18.74 7.24 -8.19
C ASN A 181 18.23 7.48 -9.62
N ILE A 182 17.17 8.29 -9.79
CA ILE A 182 16.67 8.67 -11.11
C ILE A 182 17.32 9.96 -11.65
N GLY A 183 18.13 10.64 -10.85
CA GLY A 183 18.90 11.83 -11.26
C GLY A 183 18.06 13.10 -11.39
N VAL A 184 16.92 13.21 -10.69
CA VAL A 184 16.01 14.37 -10.74
C VAL A 184 16.38 15.38 -9.66
N GLY A 185 16.51 16.66 -10.04
CA GLY A 185 16.74 17.76 -9.12
C GLY A 185 15.50 18.11 -8.31
N LEU A 186 15.72 18.63 -7.08
CA LEU A 186 14.66 19.19 -6.23
C LEU A 186 15.04 20.59 -5.82
N GLU A 187 14.12 21.55 -5.99
CA GLU A 187 14.24 22.94 -5.53
C GLU A 187 13.00 23.32 -4.72
N HIS A 188 13.22 24.00 -3.59
CA HIS A 188 12.12 24.59 -2.82
C HIS A 188 11.99 26.07 -3.16
N LYS A 189 10.83 26.45 -3.75
CA LYS A 189 10.60 27.82 -4.20
C LYS A 189 9.12 28.11 -4.44
N GLY A 190 8.69 29.31 -4.14
CA GLY A 190 7.34 29.79 -4.48
C GLY A 190 6.23 29.09 -3.71
N ASP A 191 5.04 29.02 -4.33
CA ASP A 191 3.81 28.50 -3.74
C ASP A 191 3.14 27.41 -4.61
N GLN A 192 3.81 27.01 -5.69
CA GLN A 192 3.30 25.99 -6.63
C GLN A 192 4.27 24.81 -6.71
N ALA A 193 3.71 23.64 -6.86
CA ALA A 193 4.45 22.40 -7.15
C ALA A 193 4.38 22.08 -8.63
N TYR A 194 5.50 21.71 -9.24
CA TYR A 194 5.56 21.27 -10.64
C TYR A 194 6.88 20.62 -10.99
N TYR A 195 6.86 19.74 -11.99
CA TYR A 195 8.05 19.19 -12.63
C TYR A 195 8.39 19.98 -13.89
N ILE A 196 9.68 20.30 -14.11
CA ILE A 196 10.20 20.99 -15.29
C ILE A 196 10.93 19.97 -16.19
N PRO A 197 10.32 19.49 -17.29
CA PRO A 197 10.95 18.47 -18.14
C PRO A 197 12.26 18.91 -18.78
N SER A 198 12.40 20.19 -19.14
CA SER A 198 13.60 20.73 -19.77
C SER A 198 14.82 20.82 -18.85
N GLU A 199 14.60 20.84 -17.54
CA GLU A 199 15.64 20.96 -16.51
C GLU A 199 15.77 19.68 -15.68
N ASP A 200 14.89 18.72 -15.91
CA ASP A 200 14.75 17.49 -15.14
C ASP A 200 14.73 17.73 -13.64
N ARG A 201 13.89 18.69 -13.22
CA ARG A 201 13.84 19.22 -11.86
C ARG A 201 12.39 19.37 -11.37
N ILE A 202 12.18 18.99 -10.11
CA ILE A 202 10.94 19.21 -9.37
C ILE A 202 11.09 20.52 -8.56
N VAL A 203 10.09 21.37 -8.60
CA VAL A 203 9.97 22.57 -7.77
C VAL A 203 8.79 22.36 -6.81
N LEU A 204 9.03 22.56 -5.52
CA LEU A 204 8.01 22.45 -4.47
C LEU A 204 8.04 23.67 -3.57
N PRO A 205 6.91 24.08 -2.98
CA PRO A 205 6.91 24.97 -1.83
C PRO A 205 7.69 24.37 -0.66
N GLU A 206 8.17 25.22 0.26
CA GLU A 206 8.73 24.76 1.54
C GLU A 206 7.71 23.92 2.32
N ILE A 207 8.16 22.88 3.02
CA ILE A 207 7.30 21.95 3.76
C ILE A 207 6.37 22.65 4.75
N CYS A 208 6.82 23.76 5.34
CA CYS A 208 6.01 24.56 6.28
C CYS A 208 4.81 25.27 5.64
N LYS A 209 4.70 25.30 4.31
CA LYS A 209 3.55 25.85 3.58
C LYS A 209 2.42 24.85 3.37
N PHE A 210 2.65 23.58 3.65
CA PHE A 210 1.64 22.53 3.59
C PHE A 210 0.88 22.41 4.91
N LYS A 211 -0.35 21.93 4.86
CA LYS A 211 -1.17 21.73 6.06
C LYS A 211 -0.57 20.65 6.96
N THR A 212 -0.06 19.59 6.34
CA THR A 212 0.60 18.47 7.01
C THR A 212 1.89 18.08 6.27
N ALA A 213 2.78 17.37 6.93
CA ALA A 213 3.96 16.82 6.28
C ALA A 213 3.57 15.75 5.23
N GLU A 214 2.53 15.01 5.49
CA GLU A 214 1.98 14.00 4.58
C GLU A 214 1.51 14.64 3.27
N ASP A 215 0.87 15.82 3.31
CA ASP A 215 0.47 16.58 2.11
C ASP A 215 1.69 16.98 1.27
N TYR A 216 2.79 17.37 1.92
CA TYR A 216 4.04 17.66 1.22
C TYR A 216 4.59 16.43 0.50
N TYR A 217 4.67 15.27 1.18
CA TYR A 217 5.18 14.05 0.54
C TYR A 217 4.24 13.51 -0.52
N ALA A 218 2.93 13.65 -0.34
CA ALA A 218 1.95 13.31 -1.36
C ALA A 218 2.17 14.13 -2.64
N THR A 219 2.31 15.45 -2.50
CA THR A 219 2.64 16.34 -3.63
C THR A 219 3.99 16.00 -4.25
N ARG A 220 5.00 15.75 -3.43
CA ARG A 220 6.33 15.37 -3.91
C ARG A 220 6.32 14.07 -4.72
N LEU A 221 5.56 13.07 -4.30
CA LEU A 221 5.40 11.80 -5.03
C LEU A 221 4.60 11.98 -6.33
N HIS A 222 3.62 12.89 -6.35
CA HIS A 222 2.91 13.26 -7.56
C HIS A 222 3.87 13.89 -8.60
N GLU A 223 4.68 14.87 -8.22
CA GLU A 223 5.68 15.47 -9.11
C GLU A 223 6.77 14.48 -9.51
N THR A 224 7.12 13.55 -8.62
CA THR A 224 8.01 12.44 -8.93
C THR A 224 7.40 11.53 -10.01
N ALA A 225 6.09 11.24 -9.95
CA ALA A 225 5.40 10.47 -10.97
C ALA A 225 5.50 11.15 -12.36
N HIS A 226 5.29 12.47 -12.45
CA HIS A 226 5.52 13.22 -13.69
C HIS A 226 6.96 13.08 -14.18
N SER A 227 7.96 13.23 -13.31
CA SER A 227 9.35 13.13 -13.68
C SER A 227 9.73 11.81 -14.34
N THR A 228 9.05 10.70 -13.96
CA THR A 228 9.28 9.40 -14.61
C THR A 228 8.92 9.39 -16.10
N GLY A 229 8.16 10.39 -16.59
CA GLY A 229 7.81 10.53 -18.01
C GLY A 229 8.94 10.98 -18.93
N ALA A 230 10.07 11.45 -18.39
CA ALA A 230 11.21 11.89 -19.20
C ALA A 230 11.68 10.83 -20.20
N ALA A 231 12.30 11.28 -21.30
CA ALA A 231 12.77 10.41 -22.38
C ALA A 231 13.81 9.36 -21.95
N SER A 232 14.57 9.67 -20.90
CA SER A 232 15.55 8.77 -20.27
C SER A 232 14.93 7.69 -19.37
N ARG A 233 13.64 7.80 -19.06
CA ARG A 233 12.91 6.92 -18.15
C ARG A 233 11.75 6.20 -18.87
N LEU A 234 10.50 6.50 -18.53
CA LEU A 234 9.35 5.80 -19.13
C LEU A 234 8.85 6.38 -20.45
N LYS A 235 9.47 7.45 -20.95
CA LYS A 235 9.24 8.04 -22.29
C LYS A 235 7.78 8.37 -22.59
N ARG A 236 7.10 9.07 -21.66
CA ARG A 236 5.72 9.53 -21.86
C ARG A 236 5.70 10.89 -22.54
N ASP A 237 4.58 11.23 -23.15
CA ASP A 237 4.34 12.55 -23.71
C ASP A 237 4.02 13.55 -22.60
N LEU A 238 4.95 14.45 -22.31
CA LEU A 238 4.82 15.53 -21.33
C LEU A 238 4.63 16.90 -22.01
N SER A 239 4.35 16.95 -23.32
CA SER A 239 4.27 18.19 -24.11
C SER A 239 2.93 18.91 -23.98
N GLY A 240 1.94 18.33 -23.27
CA GLY A 240 0.61 18.89 -23.10
C GLY A 240 0.61 20.22 -22.37
N SER A 241 0.05 21.28 -22.98
CA SER A 241 -0.22 22.54 -22.27
C SER A 241 -1.38 22.38 -21.29
N PHE A 242 -1.37 23.15 -20.22
CA PHE A 242 -2.42 23.18 -19.19
C PHE A 242 -3.82 23.25 -19.85
N GLY A 243 -4.72 22.34 -19.42
CA GLY A 243 -6.08 22.23 -19.95
C GLY A 243 -6.23 21.45 -21.27
N SER A 244 -5.12 21.00 -21.90
CA SER A 244 -5.20 20.15 -23.09
C SER A 244 -5.58 18.70 -22.74
N GLU A 245 -6.03 17.93 -23.73
CA GLU A 245 -6.37 16.52 -23.57
C GLU A 245 -5.13 15.68 -23.20
N SER A 246 -3.96 15.98 -23.76
CA SER A 246 -2.69 15.30 -23.41
C SER A 246 -2.28 15.59 -21.98
N TYR A 247 -2.43 16.84 -21.52
CA TYR A 247 -2.22 17.23 -20.13
C TYR A 247 -3.16 16.46 -19.19
N ALA A 248 -4.47 16.44 -19.48
CA ALA A 248 -5.45 15.73 -18.66
C ALA A 248 -5.13 14.22 -18.55
N LYS A 249 -4.62 13.60 -19.62
CA LYS A 249 -4.19 12.19 -19.61
C LYS A 249 -2.97 11.95 -18.75
N GLU A 250 -2.01 12.88 -18.74
CA GLU A 250 -0.81 12.77 -17.92
C GLU A 250 -1.12 13.00 -16.44
N GLU A 251 -1.96 13.99 -16.11
CA GLU A 251 -2.46 14.19 -14.74
C GLU A 251 -3.17 12.93 -14.21
N LEU A 252 -4.04 12.31 -15.02
CA LEU A 252 -4.72 11.08 -14.64
C LEU A 252 -3.75 9.94 -14.30
N ARG A 253 -2.64 9.82 -15.06
CA ARG A 253 -1.59 8.84 -14.80
C ARG A 253 -0.87 9.12 -13.48
N ALA A 254 -0.45 10.37 -13.27
CA ALA A 254 0.28 10.78 -12.09
C ALA A 254 -0.56 10.59 -10.81
N GLU A 255 -1.84 10.93 -10.88
CA GLU A 255 -2.78 10.74 -9.77
C GLU A 255 -2.98 9.28 -9.40
N ILE A 256 -3.29 8.44 -10.39
CA ILE A 256 -3.42 7.00 -10.13
C ILE A 256 -2.10 6.43 -9.61
N ALA A 257 -0.96 6.80 -10.18
CA ALA A 257 0.34 6.32 -9.75
C ALA A 257 0.67 6.70 -8.30
N SER A 258 0.43 7.96 -7.92
CA SER A 258 0.63 8.44 -6.55
C SER A 258 -0.22 7.64 -5.57
N SER A 259 -1.50 7.39 -5.90
CA SER A 259 -2.38 6.60 -5.05
C SER A 259 -1.91 5.16 -4.87
N LEU A 260 -1.33 4.54 -5.91
CA LEU A 260 -0.75 3.20 -5.83
C LEU A 260 0.50 3.18 -4.93
N ILE A 261 1.39 4.19 -5.07
CA ILE A 261 2.58 4.34 -4.23
C ILE A 261 2.18 4.54 -2.76
N PHE A 262 1.17 5.38 -2.48
CA PHE A 262 0.66 5.60 -1.13
C PHE A 262 0.17 4.31 -0.49
N ALA A 263 -0.61 3.50 -1.25
CA ALA A 263 -1.10 2.22 -0.78
C ALA A 263 0.06 1.24 -0.47
N ASP A 264 1.09 1.20 -1.33
CA ASP A 264 2.23 0.30 -1.17
C ASP A 264 3.15 0.71 0.00
N LEU A 265 3.30 2.02 0.25
CA LEU A 265 4.03 2.56 1.40
C LEU A 265 3.21 2.57 2.69
N LYS A 266 1.90 2.27 2.63
CA LYS A 266 0.97 2.40 3.76
C LYS A 266 0.95 3.82 4.36
N MET A 267 0.93 4.82 3.49
CA MET A 267 0.80 6.22 3.93
C MET A 267 -0.57 6.47 4.58
N PRO A 268 -0.66 7.40 5.57
CA PRO A 268 -1.94 7.87 6.08
C PRO A 268 -2.79 8.46 4.95
N THR A 269 -4.09 8.23 4.97
CA THR A 269 -5.00 8.51 3.85
C THR A 269 -5.78 9.82 3.96
N ASP A 270 -5.54 10.59 4.98
CA ASP A 270 -6.08 11.93 5.18
C ASP A 270 -5.22 13.05 4.55
N ALA A 271 -4.13 12.66 3.86
CA ALA A 271 -3.33 13.59 3.06
C ALA A 271 -4.19 14.19 1.93
N SER A 272 -4.58 15.44 2.09
CA SER A 272 -5.47 16.16 1.17
C SER A 272 -4.71 16.79 0.02
N THR A 273 -4.22 16.01 -0.93
CA THR A 273 -3.77 16.54 -2.25
C THR A 273 -4.92 17.13 -3.08
N LEU A 274 -6.09 17.19 -2.53
CA LEU A 274 -7.43 17.18 -3.09
C LEU A 274 -8.01 18.49 -3.59
N ASP A 275 -7.52 19.63 -3.10
CA ASP A 275 -8.11 20.93 -3.50
C ASP A 275 -7.84 21.25 -4.99
N ASN A 276 -6.78 20.66 -5.58
CA ASN A 276 -6.45 20.84 -7.00
C ASN A 276 -7.18 19.86 -7.94
N HIS A 277 -7.62 18.69 -7.47
CA HIS A 277 -8.21 17.64 -8.32
C HIS A 277 -9.57 18.05 -8.90
N LYS A 278 -10.37 18.86 -8.18
CA LYS A 278 -11.67 19.32 -8.64
C LYS A 278 -11.59 20.09 -9.97
N ALA A 279 -10.47 20.78 -10.21
CA ALA A 279 -10.25 21.50 -11.47
C ALA A 279 -10.07 20.53 -12.66
N TYR A 280 -9.59 19.31 -12.44
CA TYR A 280 -9.32 18.33 -13.50
C TYR A 280 -10.47 17.36 -13.73
N ILE A 281 -11.37 17.15 -12.77
CA ILE A 281 -12.47 16.17 -12.87
C ILE A 281 -13.28 16.35 -14.16
N GLN A 282 -13.65 17.56 -14.51
CA GLN A 282 -14.45 17.82 -15.72
C GLN A 282 -13.67 17.50 -17.01
N ASN A 283 -12.37 17.76 -17.02
CA ASN A 283 -11.50 17.42 -18.14
C ASN A 283 -11.38 15.90 -18.29
N TRP A 284 -11.21 15.17 -17.17
CA TRP A 284 -11.16 13.72 -17.18
C TRP A 284 -12.46 13.10 -17.63
N ILE A 285 -13.63 13.57 -17.14
CA ILE A 285 -14.95 13.11 -17.62
C ILE A 285 -15.03 13.28 -19.12
N SER A 286 -14.70 14.48 -19.64
CA SER A 286 -14.75 14.75 -21.07
C SER A 286 -13.85 13.83 -21.90
N VAL A 287 -12.64 13.57 -21.44
CA VAL A 287 -11.68 12.69 -22.12
C VAL A 287 -12.15 11.23 -22.09
N LEU A 288 -12.63 10.76 -20.94
CA LEU A 288 -13.07 9.37 -20.75
C LEU A 288 -14.40 9.07 -21.44
N GLU A 289 -15.31 10.04 -21.58
CA GLU A 289 -16.53 9.88 -22.36
C GLU A 289 -16.25 9.76 -23.87
N LYS A 290 -15.19 10.42 -24.36
CA LYS A 290 -14.76 10.28 -25.77
C LYS A 290 -14.10 8.93 -26.03
N ASP A 291 -13.23 8.48 -25.13
CA ASP A 291 -12.50 7.22 -25.24
C ASP A 291 -12.27 6.56 -23.87
N PRO A 292 -13.10 5.58 -23.50
CA PRO A 292 -12.93 4.81 -22.26
C PRO A 292 -11.57 4.10 -22.13
N ASN A 293 -10.88 3.82 -23.25
CA ASN A 293 -9.59 3.14 -23.22
C ASN A 293 -8.49 3.98 -22.58
N VAL A 294 -8.68 5.30 -22.54
CA VAL A 294 -7.75 6.22 -21.84
C VAL A 294 -7.61 5.84 -20.37
N LEU A 295 -8.70 5.45 -19.69
CA LEU A 295 -8.65 4.99 -18.29
C LEU A 295 -7.76 3.76 -18.15
N PHE A 296 -7.92 2.77 -19.01
CA PHE A 296 -7.15 1.52 -18.92
C PHE A 296 -5.69 1.70 -19.28
N ALA A 297 -5.40 2.60 -20.22
CA ALA A 297 -4.03 3.01 -20.53
C ALA A 297 -3.39 3.76 -19.35
N ALA A 298 -4.14 4.69 -18.73
CA ALA A 298 -3.66 5.44 -17.58
C ALA A 298 -3.35 4.51 -16.38
N ILE A 299 -4.22 3.54 -16.08
CA ILE A 299 -3.99 2.56 -15.02
C ILE A 299 -2.74 1.71 -15.31
N LYS A 300 -2.56 1.26 -16.56
CA LYS A 300 -1.37 0.51 -16.96
C LYS A 300 -0.09 1.33 -16.79
N ASP A 301 -0.12 2.58 -17.25
CA ASP A 301 1.03 3.49 -17.15
C ASP A 301 1.30 3.83 -15.69
N ALA A 302 0.26 4.02 -14.86
CA ALA A 302 0.37 4.29 -13.43
C ALA A 302 1.01 3.13 -12.65
N GLU A 303 0.68 1.89 -12.96
CA GLU A 303 1.38 0.72 -12.40
C GLU A 303 2.87 0.74 -12.77
N ALA A 304 3.19 1.02 -14.03
CA ALA A 304 4.59 1.10 -14.48
C ALA A 304 5.35 2.25 -13.79
N ILE A 305 4.68 3.38 -13.54
CA ILE A 305 5.24 4.51 -12.76
C ILE A 305 5.49 4.08 -11.32
N SER A 306 4.50 3.47 -10.67
CA SER A 306 4.63 2.99 -9.29
C SER A 306 5.78 1.99 -9.15
N ASP A 307 5.81 0.97 -10.01
CA ASP A 307 6.89 -0.03 -10.03
C ASP A 307 8.26 0.63 -10.23
N TYR A 308 8.36 1.60 -11.15
CA TYR A 308 9.59 2.34 -11.40
C TYR A 308 10.05 3.14 -10.18
N VAL A 309 9.15 3.88 -9.55
CA VAL A 309 9.45 4.68 -8.34
C VAL A 309 9.88 3.76 -7.19
N LEU A 310 9.11 2.72 -6.89
CA LEU A 310 9.42 1.78 -5.80
C LEU A 310 10.75 1.04 -6.03
N SER A 311 11.06 0.66 -7.27
CA SER A 311 12.32 -0.02 -7.60
C SER A 311 13.55 0.88 -7.50
N ASN A 312 13.37 2.20 -7.53
CA ASN A 312 14.44 3.19 -7.41
C ASN A 312 14.73 3.66 -5.97
N ALA A 313 14.06 3.06 -4.96
CA ALA A 313 14.39 3.25 -3.54
C ALA A 313 14.48 1.91 -2.80
N PRO A 314 15.35 0.97 -3.22
CA PRO A 314 15.37 -0.39 -2.66
C PRO A 314 15.79 -0.43 -1.19
N MET A 315 16.67 0.48 -0.74
CA MET A 315 17.17 0.51 0.64
C MET A 315 16.09 1.07 1.58
N ALA A 316 15.54 2.24 1.28
CA ALA A 316 14.47 2.83 2.06
C ALA A 316 13.21 1.95 2.06
N LEU A 317 12.84 1.36 0.92
CA LEU A 317 11.70 0.44 0.84
C LEU A 317 11.91 -0.83 1.67
N LYS A 318 13.15 -1.33 1.75
CA LYS A 318 13.48 -2.46 2.61
C LYS A 318 13.31 -2.09 4.08
N GLU A 319 13.83 -0.94 4.50
CA GLU A 319 13.71 -0.42 5.86
C GLU A 319 12.24 -0.22 6.25
N ILE A 320 11.45 0.46 5.41
CA ILE A 320 10.00 0.64 5.61
C ILE A 320 9.31 -0.71 5.80
N LYS A 321 9.58 -1.70 4.94
CA LYS A 321 8.97 -3.03 5.03
C LYS A 321 9.39 -3.79 6.28
N GLU A 322 10.62 -3.65 6.71
CA GLU A 322 11.13 -4.26 7.96
C GLU A 322 10.45 -3.62 9.17
N ASN A 323 10.36 -2.30 9.23
CA ASN A 323 9.70 -1.57 10.29
C ASN A 323 8.18 -1.84 10.34
N GLN A 324 7.55 -1.99 9.19
CA GLN A 324 6.13 -2.37 9.09
C GLN A 324 5.87 -3.83 9.52
N LYS A 325 6.83 -4.72 9.37
CA LYS A 325 6.73 -6.13 9.79
C LYS A 325 6.97 -6.32 11.28
N THR A 326 7.73 -5.44 11.89
CA THR A 326 8.07 -5.55 13.30
C THR A 326 6.87 -5.08 14.13
N ASP A 327 5.97 -6.01 14.43
CA ASP A 327 4.99 -5.85 15.50
C ASP A 327 5.75 -5.52 16.79
N CYS A 328 5.28 -4.55 17.56
CA CYS A 328 5.89 -4.21 18.85
C CYS A 328 6.00 -5.43 19.76
N THR A 329 5.06 -6.37 19.68
CA THR A 329 5.12 -7.64 20.39
C THR A 329 6.35 -8.47 20.00
N GLU A 330 6.68 -8.55 18.72
CA GLU A 330 7.87 -9.26 18.24
C GLU A 330 9.16 -8.51 18.64
N TYR A 331 9.14 -7.18 18.57
CA TYR A 331 10.23 -6.35 19.09
C TYR A 331 10.47 -6.60 20.58
N VAL A 332 9.40 -6.60 21.40
CA VAL A 332 9.48 -6.89 22.85
C VAL A 332 10.04 -8.28 23.09
N LYS A 333 9.58 -9.31 22.40
CA LYS A 333 10.13 -10.67 22.51
C LYS A 333 11.62 -10.70 22.30
N LYS A 334 12.08 -10.06 21.21
CA LYS A 334 13.49 -9.99 20.86
C LYS A 334 14.28 -9.22 21.92
N SER A 335 13.77 -8.07 22.37
CA SER A 335 14.44 -7.22 23.37
C SER A 335 14.52 -7.89 24.75
N VAL A 336 13.44 -8.53 25.20
CA VAL A 336 13.44 -9.27 26.49
C VAL A 336 14.43 -10.43 26.46
N LYS A 337 14.53 -11.14 25.32
CA LYS A 337 15.50 -12.21 25.14
C LYS A 337 16.93 -11.69 25.13
N ASP A 338 17.18 -10.60 24.39
CA ASP A 338 18.49 -9.95 24.30
C ASP A 338 18.93 -9.41 25.65
N ASP A 339 18.01 -8.81 26.43
CA ASP A 339 18.29 -8.36 27.80
C ASP A 339 18.70 -9.52 28.73
N PHE A 340 18.08 -10.68 28.58
CA PHE A 340 18.42 -11.85 29.36
C PHE A 340 19.76 -12.46 28.94
N GLU A 341 20.01 -12.61 27.63
CA GLU A 341 21.25 -13.14 27.08
C GLU A 341 22.49 -12.28 27.43
N HIS A 342 22.29 -10.97 27.62
CA HIS A 342 23.34 -10.03 28.01
C HIS A 342 23.33 -9.69 29.52
N GLU A 343 22.64 -10.49 30.35
CA GLU A 343 22.59 -10.35 31.81
C GLU A 343 22.07 -8.98 32.29
N ARG A 344 21.29 -8.24 31.43
CA ARG A 344 20.67 -6.95 31.80
C ARG A 344 19.43 -7.11 32.68
N ILE A 345 18.84 -8.31 32.71
CA ILE A 345 17.74 -8.70 33.60
C ILE A 345 17.97 -10.07 34.19
N SER A 346 17.45 -10.28 35.39
CA SER A 346 17.51 -11.57 36.07
C SER A 346 16.54 -12.61 35.48
N GLU A 347 16.73 -13.90 35.82
CA GLU A 347 15.81 -14.97 35.38
C GLU A 347 14.36 -14.74 35.85
N LYS A 348 14.16 -14.14 37.04
CA LYS A 348 12.82 -13.81 37.56
C LYS A 348 12.15 -12.71 36.72
N GLU A 349 12.89 -11.65 36.39
CA GLU A 349 12.42 -10.56 35.54
C GLU A 349 12.16 -11.05 34.11
N TYR A 350 13.04 -11.88 33.56
CA TYR A 350 12.83 -12.51 32.25
C TYR A 350 11.53 -13.30 32.20
N ARG A 351 11.27 -14.15 33.20
CA ARG A 351 10.02 -14.92 33.30
C ARG A 351 8.79 -14.02 33.46
N TYR A 352 8.91 -12.94 34.20
CA TYR A 352 7.84 -11.96 34.37
C TYR A 352 7.55 -11.24 33.05
N LEU A 353 8.55 -10.62 32.43
CA LEU A 353 8.41 -9.90 31.17
C LEU A 353 7.90 -10.80 30.03
N THR A 354 8.41 -12.05 29.97
CA THR A 354 7.95 -13.03 28.98
C THR A 354 6.45 -13.33 29.08
N ARG A 355 5.87 -13.34 30.27
CA ARG A 355 4.42 -13.53 30.47
C ARG A 355 3.60 -12.31 30.06
N HIS A 356 4.19 -11.14 29.98
CA HIS A 356 3.51 -9.88 29.70
C HIS A 356 3.90 -9.29 28.32
N ILE A 357 4.56 -10.06 27.46
CA ILE A 357 5.04 -9.62 26.15
C ILE A 357 3.91 -8.97 25.32
N ASP A 358 2.74 -9.59 25.26
CA ASP A 358 1.63 -9.07 24.48
C ASP A 358 1.10 -7.75 25.05
N GLN A 359 1.04 -7.63 26.39
CA GLN A 359 0.63 -6.40 27.06
C GLN A 359 1.64 -5.26 26.82
N ILE A 360 2.94 -5.55 26.90
CA ILE A 360 4.01 -4.58 26.65
C ILE A 360 3.94 -4.14 25.16
N GLY A 361 3.85 -5.09 24.25
CA GLY A 361 3.75 -4.84 22.83
C GLY A 361 2.54 -3.98 22.46
N ASP A 362 1.37 -4.28 23.03
CA ASP A 362 0.15 -3.49 22.83
C ASP A 362 0.27 -2.07 23.40
N THR A 363 0.88 -1.93 24.56
CA THR A 363 1.08 -0.62 25.19
C THR A 363 2.08 0.22 24.40
N MET A 364 3.18 -0.38 23.95
CA MET A 364 4.15 0.25 23.05
C MET A 364 3.50 0.74 21.77
N GLN A 365 2.71 -0.11 21.11
CA GLN A 365 2.05 0.21 19.85
C GLN A 365 1.11 1.43 19.95
N ASN A 366 0.52 1.64 21.12
CA ASN A 366 -0.33 2.80 21.37
C ASN A 366 0.48 4.07 21.75
N LYS A 367 1.74 3.93 22.15
CA LYS A 367 2.58 5.01 22.66
C LYS A 367 3.49 5.61 21.58
N ILE A 368 4.03 4.77 20.69
CA ILE A 368 4.93 5.23 19.61
C ILE A 368 4.15 5.89 18.48
N LYS A 369 4.70 6.99 17.95
CA LYS A 369 4.07 7.76 16.87
C LYS A 369 4.72 7.48 15.51
N GLY A 370 6.04 7.35 15.47
CA GLY A 370 6.82 7.22 14.24
C GLY A 370 7.27 5.80 13.91
N ASN A 371 7.13 4.85 14.84
CA ASN A 371 7.48 3.44 14.66
C ASN A 371 8.97 3.18 14.30
N THR A 372 9.86 4.12 14.60
CA THR A 372 11.31 3.95 14.40
C THR A 372 11.89 2.95 15.41
N THR A 373 13.06 2.38 15.08
CA THR A 373 13.77 1.49 16.01
C THR A 373 14.14 2.20 17.31
N GLU A 374 14.51 3.47 17.24
CA GLU A 374 14.83 4.31 18.40
C GLU A 374 13.59 4.53 19.29
N GLU A 375 12.45 4.95 18.72
CA GLU A 375 11.21 5.08 19.47
C GLU A 375 10.73 3.77 20.10
N LYS A 376 10.90 2.64 19.41
CA LYS A 376 10.59 1.32 19.94
C LYS A 376 11.51 0.98 21.13
N HIS A 377 12.78 1.31 21.01
CA HIS A 377 13.75 1.08 22.09
C HIS A 377 13.41 1.90 23.32
N ASP A 378 13.19 3.20 23.16
CA ASP A 378 12.87 4.10 24.26
C ASP A 378 11.54 3.72 24.94
N ALA A 379 10.51 3.41 24.15
CA ALA A 379 9.22 2.97 24.68
C ALA A 379 9.31 1.61 25.41
N TYR A 380 10.12 0.68 24.89
CA TYR A 380 10.38 -0.61 25.56
C TYR A 380 11.10 -0.42 26.88
N GLU A 381 12.18 0.36 26.93
CA GLU A 381 12.95 0.61 28.13
C GLU A 381 12.11 1.29 29.21
N GLU A 382 11.29 2.27 28.84
CA GLU A 382 10.38 2.93 29.77
C GLU A 382 9.33 1.97 30.34
N LEU A 383 8.67 1.19 29.49
CA LEU A 383 7.64 0.23 29.91
C LEU A 383 8.24 -0.93 30.73
N LYS A 384 9.41 -1.41 30.33
CA LYS A 384 10.15 -2.42 31.11
C LYS A 384 10.41 -1.95 32.54
N LYS A 385 10.97 -0.74 32.70
CA LYS A 385 11.23 -0.14 34.02
C LYS A 385 9.96 0.01 34.85
N MET A 386 8.89 0.53 34.24
CA MET A 386 7.60 0.72 34.90
C MET A 386 7.01 -0.61 35.38
N MET A 387 6.95 -1.60 34.53
CA MET A 387 6.36 -2.90 34.85
C MET A 387 7.19 -3.70 35.88
N LEU A 388 8.52 -3.63 35.83
CA LEU A 388 9.37 -4.26 36.81
C LEU A 388 9.25 -3.58 38.20
N ALA A 389 9.09 -2.25 38.21
CA ALA A 389 8.85 -1.52 39.46
C ALA A 389 7.48 -1.86 40.07
N GLU A 390 6.40 -1.90 39.28
CA GLU A 390 5.06 -2.31 39.71
C GLU A 390 5.00 -3.74 40.23
N ALA A 391 5.82 -4.64 39.66
CA ALA A 391 5.95 -6.03 40.12
C ALA A 391 6.84 -6.21 41.36
N GLY A 392 7.41 -5.13 41.88
CA GLY A 392 8.29 -5.15 43.04
C GLY A 392 9.72 -5.60 42.74
N PHE A 393 10.13 -5.60 41.46
CA PHE A 393 11.53 -5.78 41.09
C PHE A 393 12.24 -4.41 41.18
N PHE A 394 13.20 -4.29 42.07
CA PHE A 394 14.03 -3.08 42.16
C PHE A 394 15.10 -3.13 41.07
N VAL A 395 15.11 -2.12 40.20
CA VAL A 395 16.23 -1.91 39.26
C VAL A 395 17.41 -1.39 40.07
N ALA A 396 18.50 -2.14 40.13
CA ALA A 396 19.67 -1.88 41.00
C ALA A 396 20.43 -0.58 40.73
N ASP A 397 20.08 0.22 39.72
CA ASP A 397 20.84 1.40 39.28
C ASP A 397 20.33 2.76 39.76
N SER A 398 19.34 2.84 40.67
CA SER A 398 18.86 4.14 41.19
C SER A 398 19.10 4.39 42.66
N ILE A 399 19.97 3.60 43.33
CA ILE A 399 20.35 3.84 44.73
C ILE A 399 21.84 4.24 44.82
N ALA A 400 22.17 5.32 44.16
CA ALA A 400 23.44 6.00 44.47
C ALA A 400 23.24 7.51 44.58
N HIS A 401 22.17 8.03 45.14
CA HIS A 401 22.06 9.41 45.68
C HIS A 401 20.60 9.74 45.97
N SER A 402 20.11 9.28 47.14
CA SER A 402 19.22 10.06 48.00
C SER A 402 18.93 9.24 49.27
N ASP A 403 19.69 9.55 50.33
CA ASP A 403 19.21 9.41 51.71
C ASP A 403 17.94 10.25 51.81
N ASP A 404 16.87 9.65 52.28
CA ASP A 404 15.55 10.18 52.63
C ASP A 404 14.40 9.73 51.70
N PHE A 405 13.97 8.46 51.89
CA PHE A 405 12.54 8.13 51.85
C PHE A 405 12.33 6.71 52.43
N GLN A 406 11.97 6.65 53.71
CA GLN A 406 11.37 5.47 54.30
C GLN A 406 9.92 5.34 53.81
N ILE A 407 9.65 4.36 52.96
CA ILE A 407 8.26 3.98 52.64
C ILE A 407 7.92 2.76 53.48
N ASN A 408 6.94 2.93 54.37
CA ASN A 408 6.35 1.93 55.24
C ASN A 408 5.47 0.98 54.37
N PRO A 409 5.72 -0.34 54.37
CA PRO A 409 4.99 -1.27 53.47
C PRO A 409 3.74 -1.87 54.12
N LEU A 410 2.82 -1.06 54.62
CA LEU A 410 1.51 -1.54 55.09
C LEU A 410 0.48 -0.43 54.95
N ASN A 411 -0.18 -0.38 53.80
CA ASN A 411 -1.56 0.06 53.60
C ASN A 411 -1.77 0.51 52.15
N ASN A 412 -2.19 -0.41 51.30
CA ASN A 412 -3.07 -0.08 50.16
C ASN A 412 -3.48 -1.36 49.45
N ALA A 413 -4.21 -2.19 50.20
CA ALA A 413 -5.14 -3.16 49.61
C ALA A 413 -6.55 -2.63 49.91
N GLN A 414 -7.04 -1.75 49.07
CA GLN A 414 -8.46 -1.46 48.87
C GLN A 414 -8.63 -0.20 48.04
N THR A 415 -9.26 -0.37 46.92
CA THR A 415 -9.92 0.60 46.07
C THR A 415 -9.43 0.58 44.61
N MET A 416 -9.96 -0.34 43.85
CA MET A 416 -10.37 -0.10 42.47
C MET A 416 -11.48 -1.08 42.12
N VAL A 417 -12.70 -0.67 42.45
CA VAL A 417 -13.92 -1.01 41.75
C VAL A 417 -14.51 0.33 41.34
N LEU A 418 -14.42 0.63 40.06
CA LEU A 418 -15.46 1.24 39.21
C LEU A 418 -14.84 1.44 37.83
#